data_fd561d695bfc35c06819c47f557272dd
#
_entry.id   fd561d695bfc35c06819c47f557272dd
#
_cell.length_a   1.000
_cell.length_b   1.000
_cell.length_c   1.000
_cell.angle_alpha   90.00
_cell.angle_beta   90.00
_cell.angle_gamma   90.00
#
_symmetry.space_group_name_H-M   'P 1'
#
loop_
_entity.id
_entity.type
_entity.pdbx_description
1 polymer ?
#
loop_
_entity_poly.entity_id
_entity_poly.type
_entity_poly.pdbx_seq_one_letter_code
_entity_poly.pdbx_strand_id
1 'polypeptide(L)'
;MRKELSKVCGTTGVIVSAHTSLCVDPIQTYGTPEQKAKYLPDLASGRKLGAFGLTEPGAGTDAQGQQTKAVLDGDEWVLNGTKIFITNGKEADVYVVIAVTGKIEKRGRVQKEISAFNVKKSTPGFTFGTKEKKMGIRGSATYELIFTDCRIPKENLLGKKGEGFKIAMHTLDGGRIGIAAQALGIAEGALERTIEYVKERKQFGRAIGQFQNTQFQLADMATKVQAAQMMVYRAAVAKATQKDYGFEAAMAKLYAAEVAMEVTTKAVQLHGGYGYIREYDVERMMRDAKITEIYEGTSEVQRMVISANLLK
;
A
#
# COMPACT_ATOMS: atom_id res chain seq x y z
N MET A 1 -11.05 -9.17 -6.16
CA MET A 1 -11.68 -7.86 -5.89
C MET A 1 -10.72 -6.69 -6.12
N ARG A 2 -9.57 -6.53 -5.42
CA ARG A 2 -8.66 -5.36 -5.58
C ARG A 2 -8.15 -5.20 -7.01
N LYS A 3 -7.75 -6.29 -7.66
CA LYS A 3 -7.34 -6.30 -9.06
C LYS A 3 -8.43 -5.72 -9.96
N GLU A 4 -9.66 -6.18 -9.84
CA GLU A 4 -10.78 -5.71 -10.67
C GLU A 4 -11.12 -4.22 -10.45
N LEU A 5 -11.09 -3.76 -9.19
CA LEU A 5 -11.25 -2.33 -8.89
C LEU A 5 -10.13 -1.50 -9.55
N SER A 6 -8.89 -1.97 -9.44
CA SER A 6 -7.70 -1.25 -9.94
C SER A 6 -7.60 -1.26 -11.45
N LYS A 7 -8.21 -2.22 -12.14
CA LYS A 7 -8.35 -2.29 -13.59
C LYS A 7 -9.07 -1.08 -14.17
N VAL A 8 -10.01 -0.53 -13.40
CA VAL A 8 -10.74 0.70 -13.75
C VAL A 8 -10.15 1.91 -13.05
N CYS A 9 -9.84 1.81 -11.76
CA CYS A 9 -9.42 2.93 -10.93
C CYS A 9 -8.41 2.49 -9.86
N GLY A 10 -7.13 2.80 -10.07
CA GLY A 10 -6.05 2.54 -9.11
C GLY A 10 -6.27 3.21 -7.76
N THR A 11 -6.93 4.37 -7.74
CA THR A 11 -7.32 5.11 -6.53
C THR A 11 -8.26 4.31 -5.64
N THR A 12 -9.34 3.76 -6.19
CA THR A 12 -10.28 2.92 -5.42
C THR A 12 -9.59 1.67 -4.89
N GLY A 13 -8.70 1.08 -5.70
CA GLY A 13 -7.90 -0.09 -5.30
C GLY A 13 -7.04 0.18 -4.06
N VAL A 14 -6.34 1.32 -3.99
CA VAL A 14 -5.48 1.66 -2.84
C VAL A 14 -6.29 2.03 -1.59
N ILE A 15 -7.40 2.76 -1.73
CA ILE A 15 -8.28 3.10 -0.59
C ILE A 15 -8.72 1.83 0.13
N VAL A 16 -9.22 0.86 -0.64
CA VAL A 16 -9.65 -0.46 -0.11
C VAL A 16 -8.46 -1.25 0.44
N SER A 17 -7.30 -1.20 -0.23
CA SER A 17 -6.10 -1.91 0.21
C SER A 17 -5.60 -1.39 1.55
N ALA A 18 -5.42 -0.08 1.70
CA ALA A 18 -4.95 0.53 2.94
C ALA A 18 -5.92 0.27 4.10
N HIS A 19 -7.22 0.40 3.85
CA HIS A 19 -8.24 0.09 4.85
C HIS A 19 -8.17 -1.36 5.33
N THR A 20 -8.25 -2.32 4.41
CA THR A 20 -8.38 -3.74 4.77
C THR A 20 -7.07 -4.35 5.23
N SER A 21 -5.95 -4.12 4.52
CA SER A 21 -4.66 -4.75 4.82
C SER A 21 -3.88 -4.07 5.91
N LEU A 22 -4.00 -2.73 6.04
CA LEU A 22 -3.12 -1.99 6.93
C LEU A 22 -3.81 -1.57 8.24
N CYS A 23 -5.17 -1.53 8.28
CA CYS A 23 -5.90 -1.20 9.50
C CYS A 23 -6.73 -2.37 10.02
N VAL A 24 -7.57 -2.99 9.19
CA VAL A 24 -8.46 -4.08 9.63
C VAL A 24 -7.65 -5.33 9.98
N ASP A 25 -6.72 -5.74 9.13
CA ASP A 25 -5.92 -6.96 9.31
C ASP A 25 -5.09 -6.97 10.62
N PRO A 26 -4.32 -5.92 10.99
CA PRO A 26 -3.62 -5.91 12.26
C PRO A 26 -4.55 -5.89 13.48
N ILE A 27 -5.71 -5.21 13.43
CA ILE A 27 -6.70 -5.27 14.51
C ILE A 27 -7.27 -6.69 14.63
N GLN A 28 -7.58 -7.33 13.51
CA GLN A 28 -8.07 -8.71 13.49
C GLN A 28 -7.03 -9.70 14.02
N THR A 29 -5.76 -9.49 13.70
CA THR A 29 -4.69 -10.43 14.03
C THR A 29 -4.20 -10.26 15.47
N TYR A 30 -4.03 -9.03 15.93
CA TYR A 30 -3.35 -8.71 17.19
C TYR A 30 -4.26 -8.06 18.25
N GLY A 31 -5.48 -7.67 17.90
CA GLY A 31 -6.42 -7.05 18.82
C GLY A 31 -6.95 -8.02 19.88
N THR A 32 -7.23 -7.49 21.07
CA THR A 32 -7.98 -8.22 22.09
C THR A 32 -9.42 -8.45 21.64
N PRO A 33 -10.18 -9.37 22.27
CA PRO A 33 -11.60 -9.56 21.97
C PRO A 33 -12.39 -8.24 22.04
N GLU A 34 -12.11 -7.39 23.03
CA GLU A 34 -12.77 -6.09 23.23
C GLU A 34 -12.43 -5.11 22.11
N GLN A 35 -11.15 -5.04 21.69
CA GLN A 35 -10.73 -4.21 20.56
C GLN A 35 -11.38 -4.67 19.26
N LYS A 36 -11.44 -5.98 19.01
CA LYS A 36 -12.12 -6.55 17.84
C LYS A 36 -13.60 -6.20 17.83
N ALA A 37 -14.30 -6.40 18.95
CA ALA A 37 -15.71 -6.06 19.08
C ALA A 37 -15.97 -4.56 18.91
N LYS A 38 -15.05 -3.70 19.38
CA LYS A 38 -15.16 -2.23 19.31
C LYS A 38 -14.94 -1.66 17.90
N TYR A 39 -14.04 -2.24 17.11
CA TYR A 39 -13.59 -1.63 15.86
C TYR A 39 -14.03 -2.39 14.60
N LEU A 40 -13.99 -3.73 14.61
CA LEU A 40 -14.14 -4.51 13.39
C LEU A 40 -15.55 -4.45 12.76
N PRO A 41 -16.68 -4.42 13.51
CA PRO A 41 -18.01 -4.38 12.88
C PRO A 41 -18.22 -3.15 12.00
N ASP A 42 -17.76 -1.98 12.45
CA ASP A 42 -17.89 -0.73 11.69
C ASP A 42 -16.92 -0.66 10.52
N LEU A 43 -15.68 -1.15 10.72
CA LEU A 43 -14.68 -1.21 9.66
C LEU A 43 -15.07 -2.23 8.58
N ALA A 44 -15.51 -3.43 8.96
CA ALA A 44 -15.87 -4.48 8.01
C ALA A 44 -17.11 -4.12 7.17
N SER A 45 -18.06 -3.39 7.75
CA SER A 45 -19.26 -2.91 7.04
C SER A 45 -19.04 -1.65 6.20
N GLY A 46 -17.87 -1.01 6.31
CA GLY A 46 -17.58 0.26 5.63
C GLY A 46 -18.23 1.49 6.25
N ARG A 47 -18.88 1.37 7.41
CA ARG A 47 -19.39 2.54 8.17
C ARG A 47 -18.26 3.43 8.67
N LYS A 48 -17.07 2.83 8.93
CA LYS A 48 -15.85 3.53 9.30
C LYS A 48 -14.70 3.12 8.38
N LEU A 49 -13.82 4.05 8.10
CA LEU A 49 -12.63 3.85 7.31
C LEU A 49 -11.41 3.74 8.22
N GLY A 50 -10.41 2.95 7.81
CA GLY A 50 -9.17 2.76 8.53
C GLY A 50 -7.96 3.33 7.80
N ALA A 51 -6.94 3.73 8.58
CA ALA A 51 -5.64 4.18 8.10
C ALA A 51 -4.49 3.58 8.94
N PHE A 52 -3.26 3.68 8.43
CA PHE A 52 -2.06 3.14 9.06
C PHE A 52 -0.95 4.20 9.10
N GLY A 53 -0.53 4.57 10.31
CA GLY A 53 0.48 5.59 10.55
C GLY A 53 1.83 4.99 10.93
N LEU A 54 2.69 4.72 9.93
CA LEU A 54 4.06 4.24 10.14
C LEU A 54 5.09 5.29 9.75
N THR A 55 5.05 5.77 8.52
CA THR A 55 6.06 6.61 7.87
C THR A 55 6.16 7.99 8.51
N GLU A 56 7.40 8.47 8.68
CA GLU A 56 7.71 9.80 9.20
C GLU A 56 8.63 10.57 8.24
N PRO A 57 8.78 11.90 8.36
CA PRO A 57 9.66 12.70 7.51
C PRO A 57 11.09 12.15 7.40
N GLY A 58 11.64 11.63 8.50
CA GLY A 58 12.98 11.04 8.56
C GLY A 58 13.03 9.51 8.56
N ALA A 59 11.88 8.82 8.39
CA ALA A 59 11.80 7.36 8.52
C ALA A 59 10.81 6.77 7.51
N GLY A 60 11.25 6.60 6.27
CA GLY A 60 10.55 5.88 5.21
C GLY A 60 10.99 4.41 5.16
N THR A 61 11.99 4.12 4.33
CA THR A 61 12.60 2.77 4.22
C THR A 61 13.21 2.33 5.55
N ASP A 62 13.90 3.22 6.26
CA ASP A 62 14.36 2.98 7.64
C ASP A 62 13.22 3.21 8.64
N ALA A 63 12.24 2.32 8.65
CA ALA A 63 11.09 2.41 9.55
C ALA A 63 11.46 2.31 11.05
N GLN A 64 12.63 1.75 11.39
CA GLN A 64 13.14 1.74 12.77
C GLN A 64 13.66 3.11 13.21
N GLY A 65 14.00 3.98 12.25
CA GLY A 65 14.45 5.36 12.48
C GLY A 65 13.38 6.28 13.05
N GLN A 66 12.11 5.86 13.12
CA GLN A 66 10.97 6.69 13.56
C GLN A 66 11.19 7.37 14.91
N GLN A 67 10.57 8.56 15.09
CA GLN A 67 10.76 9.43 16.25
C GLN A 67 9.46 9.69 17.04
N THR A 68 8.28 9.45 16.46
CA THR A 68 7.00 9.57 17.18
C THR A 68 7.04 8.74 18.44
N LYS A 69 6.78 9.36 19.59
CA LYS A 69 6.85 8.75 20.91
C LYS A 69 5.46 8.46 21.45
N ALA A 70 5.35 7.42 22.27
CA ALA A 70 4.20 7.16 23.12
C ALA A 70 4.72 6.87 24.54
N VAL A 71 4.38 7.73 25.49
CA VAL A 71 4.79 7.62 26.89
C VAL A 71 3.57 7.24 27.73
N LEU A 72 3.70 6.23 28.59
CA LEU A 72 2.64 5.85 29.51
C LEU A 72 2.65 6.84 30.70
N ASP A 73 1.50 7.47 30.94
CA ASP A 73 1.25 8.41 32.03
C ASP A 73 -0.03 7.99 32.77
N GLY A 74 0.12 7.34 33.88
CA GLY A 74 -1.00 6.68 34.58
C GLY A 74 -1.66 5.59 33.72
N ASP A 75 -2.94 5.76 33.41
CA ASP A 75 -3.73 4.83 32.59
C ASP A 75 -3.89 5.30 31.14
N GLU A 76 -3.07 6.24 30.69
CA GLU A 76 -3.10 6.74 29.31
C GLU A 76 -1.71 6.72 28.66
N TRP A 77 -1.70 6.50 27.34
CA TRP A 77 -0.54 6.76 26.51
C TRP A 77 -0.62 8.17 25.95
N VAL A 78 0.47 8.92 26.05
CA VAL A 78 0.61 10.28 25.49
C VAL A 78 1.46 10.18 24.23
N LEU A 79 0.84 10.41 23.07
CA LEU A 79 1.51 10.36 21.77
C LEU A 79 1.96 11.76 21.36
N ASN A 80 3.22 11.86 20.91
CA ASN A 80 3.81 13.07 20.36
C ASN A 80 4.66 12.75 19.13
N GLY A 81 4.42 13.44 18.02
CA GLY A 81 5.14 13.27 16.77
C GLY A 81 4.30 13.47 15.54
N THR A 82 4.87 13.11 14.39
CA THR A 82 4.25 13.33 13.07
C THR A 82 4.42 12.12 12.19
N LYS A 83 3.36 11.74 11.49
CA LYS A 83 3.37 10.72 10.43
C LYS A 83 3.03 11.36 9.10
N ILE A 84 3.71 10.97 8.01
CA ILE A 84 3.49 11.54 6.68
C ILE A 84 3.07 10.48 5.66
N PHE A 85 2.54 10.95 4.54
CA PHE A 85 2.08 10.12 3.42
C PHE A 85 1.01 9.08 3.80
N ILE A 86 0.13 9.45 4.76
CA ILE A 86 -0.86 8.51 5.26
C ILE A 86 -2.08 8.46 4.35
N THR A 87 -2.26 7.34 3.67
CA THR A 87 -3.43 7.01 2.85
C THR A 87 -4.68 6.98 3.72
N ASN A 88 -5.78 7.54 3.22
CA ASN A 88 -7.02 7.75 3.97
C ASN A 88 -6.86 8.71 5.17
N GLY A 89 -5.77 9.46 5.28
CA GLY A 89 -5.34 10.18 6.47
C GLY A 89 -6.47 10.96 7.16
N LYS A 90 -7.08 11.94 6.52
CA LYS A 90 -8.17 12.74 7.09
C LYS A 90 -9.55 12.07 6.97
N GLU A 91 -9.70 11.13 6.05
CA GLU A 91 -10.98 10.48 5.78
C GLU A 91 -11.27 9.32 6.77
N ALA A 92 -10.21 8.70 7.30
CA ALA A 92 -10.33 7.57 8.23
C ALA A 92 -10.92 7.99 9.60
N ASP A 93 -11.52 7.01 10.28
CA ASP A 93 -12.07 7.13 11.62
C ASP A 93 -11.20 6.43 12.66
N VAL A 94 -10.47 5.38 12.24
CA VAL A 94 -9.61 4.55 13.07
C VAL A 94 -8.23 4.44 12.44
N TYR A 95 -7.20 4.60 13.25
CA TYR A 95 -5.80 4.58 12.83
C TYR A 95 -5.04 3.54 13.64
N VAL A 96 -4.28 2.68 12.97
CA VAL A 96 -3.22 1.92 13.61
C VAL A 96 -1.93 2.74 13.51
N VAL A 97 -1.44 3.22 14.64
CA VAL A 97 -0.27 4.11 14.73
C VAL A 97 0.89 3.39 15.38
N ILE A 98 2.06 3.44 14.75
CA ILE A 98 3.29 2.86 15.27
C ILE A 98 4.13 3.95 15.95
N ALA A 99 4.56 3.73 17.19
CA ALA A 99 5.31 4.73 17.94
C ALA A 99 6.37 4.11 18.86
N VAL A 100 7.37 4.89 19.21
CA VAL A 100 8.47 4.51 20.13
C VAL A 100 7.98 4.61 21.57
N THR A 101 8.05 3.51 22.31
CA THR A 101 7.64 3.43 23.72
C THR A 101 8.80 3.37 24.70
N GLY A 102 10.03 3.31 24.20
CA GLY A 102 11.22 3.24 25.05
C GLY A 102 12.46 2.79 24.30
N LYS A 103 13.38 2.23 25.05
CA LYS A 103 14.60 1.58 24.56
C LYS A 103 14.71 0.21 25.16
N ILE A 104 15.18 -0.76 24.41
CA ILE A 104 15.46 -2.13 24.86
C ILE A 104 16.87 -2.52 24.45
N GLU A 105 17.53 -3.31 25.26
CA GLU A 105 18.78 -3.95 24.89
C GLU A 105 18.47 -5.29 24.19
N LYS A 106 18.98 -5.47 22.98
CA LYS A 106 18.82 -6.69 22.20
C LYS A 106 20.14 -7.05 21.54
N ARG A 107 20.66 -8.25 21.84
CA ARG A 107 21.94 -8.72 21.29
C ARG A 107 23.10 -7.75 21.52
N GLY A 108 23.19 -7.18 22.73
CA GLY A 108 24.25 -6.23 23.10
C GLY A 108 24.16 -4.83 22.45
N ARG A 109 23.00 -4.51 21.83
CA ARG A 109 22.76 -3.19 21.22
C ARG A 109 21.49 -2.57 21.77
N VAL A 110 21.57 -1.27 22.07
CA VAL A 110 20.38 -0.50 22.46
C VAL A 110 19.58 -0.19 21.20
N GLN A 111 18.33 -0.61 21.20
CA GLN A 111 17.38 -0.39 20.09
C GLN A 111 16.12 0.32 20.62
N LYS A 112 15.39 0.99 19.71
CA LYS A 112 14.08 1.55 20.04
C LYS A 112 13.10 0.43 20.36
N GLU A 113 12.36 0.56 21.45
CA GLU A 113 11.18 -0.23 21.74
C GLU A 113 10.01 0.43 21.00
N ILE A 114 9.36 -0.32 20.12
CA ILE A 114 8.32 0.20 19.23
C ILE A 114 7.03 -0.56 19.48
N SER A 115 5.92 0.16 19.65
CA SER A 115 4.59 -0.40 19.89
C SER A 115 3.56 0.10 18.88
N ALA A 116 2.43 -0.58 18.81
CA ALA A 116 1.31 -0.24 17.93
C ALA A 116 0.09 0.20 18.76
N PHE A 117 -0.68 1.15 18.26
CA PHE A 117 -1.82 1.73 18.97
C PHE A 117 -3.01 1.94 18.06
N ASN A 118 -4.21 1.67 18.58
CA ASN A 118 -5.46 2.07 17.95
C ASN A 118 -5.83 3.50 18.37
N VAL A 119 -5.88 4.44 17.43
CA VAL A 119 -6.23 5.84 17.69
C VAL A 119 -7.51 6.17 16.92
N LYS A 120 -8.45 6.90 17.56
CA LYS A 120 -9.65 7.41 16.91
C LYS A 120 -9.42 8.82 16.36
N LYS A 121 -10.08 9.16 15.26
CA LYS A 121 -10.04 10.50 14.65
C LYS A 121 -10.38 11.62 15.64
N SER A 122 -11.33 11.38 16.52
CA SER A 122 -11.82 12.38 17.50
C SER A 122 -10.96 12.54 18.74
N THR A 123 -9.81 11.87 18.83
CA THR A 123 -8.93 11.96 20.01
C THR A 123 -8.36 13.39 20.13
N PRO A 124 -8.48 14.06 21.28
CA PRO A 124 -7.85 15.37 21.51
C PRO A 124 -6.34 15.30 21.28
N GLY A 125 -5.76 16.36 20.71
CA GLY A 125 -4.33 16.40 20.36
C GLY A 125 -3.96 15.63 19.09
N PHE A 126 -4.92 14.98 18.41
CA PHE A 126 -4.73 14.39 17.09
C PHE A 126 -5.29 15.32 16.01
N THR A 127 -4.43 15.81 15.13
CA THR A 127 -4.77 16.75 14.06
C THR A 127 -4.16 16.33 12.72
N PHE A 128 -4.53 17.03 11.66
CA PHE A 128 -4.09 16.73 10.30
C PHE A 128 -3.36 17.93 9.72
N GLY A 129 -2.20 17.67 9.15
CA GLY A 129 -1.41 18.67 8.43
C GLY A 129 -1.70 18.71 6.95
N THR A 130 -0.65 18.80 6.14
CA THR A 130 -0.73 18.97 4.69
C THR A 130 -1.39 17.80 3.98
N LYS A 131 -2.28 18.14 3.02
CA LYS A 131 -2.76 17.18 2.00
C LYS A 131 -1.78 17.15 0.84
N GLU A 132 -1.28 15.97 0.51
CA GLU A 132 -0.29 15.81 -0.54
C GLU A 132 -0.87 16.02 -1.95
N LYS A 133 -0.17 16.83 -2.77
CA LYS A 133 -0.41 16.96 -4.21
C LYS A 133 0.41 15.90 -4.94
N LYS A 134 -0.24 14.88 -5.48
CA LYS A 134 0.42 13.67 -6.00
C LYS A 134 0.45 13.61 -7.52
N MET A 135 1.43 12.90 -8.06
CA MET A 135 1.57 12.57 -9.47
C MET A 135 0.39 11.73 -9.98
N GLY A 136 0.05 10.65 -9.26
CA GLY A 136 -1.04 9.71 -9.57
C GLY A 136 -1.90 9.45 -8.34
N ILE A 137 -2.85 8.52 -8.47
CA ILE A 137 -3.86 8.16 -7.45
C ILE A 137 -4.44 9.39 -6.71
N ARG A 138 -4.72 10.44 -7.47
CA ARG A 138 -5.07 11.78 -6.93
C ARG A 138 -6.38 11.80 -6.16
N GLY A 139 -7.30 10.90 -6.46
CA GLY A 139 -8.57 10.76 -5.73
C GLY A 139 -8.43 10.10 -4.36
N SER A 140 -7.27 9.46 -4.05
CA SER A 140 -6.98 8.95 -2.71
C SER A 140 -6.37 10.06 -1.86
N ALA A 141 -7.03 10.43 -0.77
CA ALA A 141 -6.52 11.43 0.15
C ALA A 141 -5.30 10.90 0.91
N THR A 142 -4.21 11.68 0.90
CA THR A 142 -2.96 11.37 1.59
C THR A 142 -2.59 12.57 2.44
N TYR A 143 -2.46 12.38 3.74
CA TYR A 143 -2.26 13.45 4.71
C TYR A 143 -1.09 13.17 5.65
N GLU A 144 -0.62 14.26 6.24
CA GLU A 144 0.18 14.26 7.45
C GLU A 144 -0.74 14.07 8.67
N LEU A 145 -0.32 13.25 9.63
CA LEU A 145 -0.97 13.08 10.94
C LEU A 145 -0.06 13.70 12.00
N ILE A 146 -0.64 14.57 12.84
CA ILE A 146 0.10 15.30 13.87
C ILE A 146 -0.47 14.93 15.23
N PHE A 147 0.41 14.52 16.15
CA PHE A 147 0.09 14.18 17.53
C PHE A 147 0.78 15.15 18.45
N THR A 148 0.01 15.90 19.23
CA THR A 148 0.51 16.85 20.24
C THR A 148 -0.22 16.56 21.55
N ASP A 149 0.50 15.98 22.49
CA ASP A 149 -0.04 15.49 23.76
C ASP A 149 -1.34 14.70 23.59
N CYS A 150 -1.36 13.86 22.52
CA CYS A 150 -2.52 13.08 22.16
C CYS A 150 -2.69 11.90 23.12
N ARG A 151 -3.67 12.00 24.01
CA ARG A 151 -3.94 11.03 25.06
C ARG A 151 -4.91 9.96 24.59
N ILE A 152 -4.50 8.71 24.71
CA ILE A 152 -5.34 7.53 24.42
C ILE A 152 -5.31 6.58 25.63
N PRO A 153 -6.44 5.89 25.90
CA PRO A 153 -6.50 4.90 26.98
C PRO A 153 -5.42 3.82 26.82
N LYS A 154 -4.94 3.30 27.93
CA LYS A 154 -3.89 2.27 27.99
C LYS A 154 -4.28 0.99 27.22
N GLU A 155 -5.54 0.63 27.21
CA GLU A 155 -6.09 -0.51 26.48
C GLU A 155 -6.11 -0.33 24.95
N ASN A 156 -5.76 0.86 24.43
CA ASN A 156 -5.60 1.08 23.00
C ASN A 156 -4.26 0.56 22.43
N LEU A 157 -3.37 0.04 23.27
CA LEU A 157 -2.19 -0.71 22.85
C LEU A 157 -2.62 -1.94 22.05
N LEU A 158 -2.17 -2.05 20.82
CA LEU A 158 -2.45 -3.16 19.92
C LEU A 158 -1.33 -4.21 20.03
N GLY A 159 -1.70 -5.44 20.41
CA GLY A 159 -0.74 -6.49 20.74
C GLY A 159 -0.03 -6.21 22.07
N LYS A 160 1.27 -6.54 22.16
CA LYS A 160 2.08 -6.31 23.35
C LYS A 160 3.02 -5.12 23.15
N LYS A 161 3.37 -4.45 24.27
CA LYS A 161 4.40 -3.42 24.28
C LYS A 161 5.71 -3.98 23.70
N GLY A 162 6.35 -3.23 22.80
CA GLY A 162 7.58 -3.64 22.12
C GLY A 162 7.38 -4.53 20.87
N GLU A 163 6.17 -4.96 20.54
CA GLU A 163 5.89 -5.75 19.34
C GLU A 163 5.49 -4.92 18.11
N GLY A 164 5.40 -3.60 18.23
CA GLY A 164 4.88 -2.74 17.16
C GLY A 164 5.64 -2.83 15.86
N PHE A 165 6.96 -3.01 15.88
CA PHE A 165 7.75 -3.19 14.66
C PHE A 165 7.44 -4.53 13.97
N LYS A 166 7.29 -5.62 14.76
CA LYS A 166 6.88 -6.92 14.25
C LYS A 166 5.48 -6.85 13.63
N ILE A 167 4.53 -6.19 14.31
CA ILE A 167 3.18 -5.96 13.82
C ILE A 167 3.23 -5.20 12.50
N ALA A 168 4.02 -4.11 12.41
CA ALA A 168 4.17 -3.32 11.21
C ALA A 168 4.72 -4.13 10.04
N MET A 169 5.76 -4.93 10.24
CA MET A 169 6.35 -5.75 9.16
C MET A 169 5.36 -6.80 8.65
N HIS A 170 4.70 -7.53 9.55
CA HIS A 170 3.67 -8.51 9.18
C HIS A 170 2.48 -7.85 8.44
N THR A 171 2.06 -6.66 8.89
CA THR A 171 1.02 -5.87 8.22
C THR A 171 1.44 -5.51 6.79
N LEU A 172 2.70 -5.09 6.59
CA LEU A 172 3.23 -4.76 5.28
C LEU A 172 3.36 -5.98 4.37
N ASP A 173 3.66 -7.19 4.88
CA ASP A 173 3.67 -8.41 4.07
C ASP A 173 2.30 -8.68 3.44
N GLY A 174 1.22 -8.53 4.22
CA GLY A 174 -0.15 -8.59 3.70
C GLY A 174 -0.50 -7.45 2.74
N GLY A 175 -0.01 -6.25 3.02
CA GLY A 175 -0.16 -5.06 2.18
C GLY A 175 0.51 -5.21 0.82
N ARG A 176 1.73 -5.76 0.75
CA ARG A 176 2.46 -6.03 -0.50
C ARG A 176 1.65 -6.84 -1.50
N ILE A 177 0.91 -7.85 -1.05
CA ILE A 177 -0.01 -8.61 -1.93
C ILE A 177 -1.13 -7.71 -2.45
N GLY A 178 -1.65 -6.81 -1.60
CA GLY A 178 -2.65 -5.82 -2.00
C GLY A 178 -2.16 -4.88 -3.08
N ILE A 179 -0.93 -4.37 -2.94
CA ILE A 179 -0.29 -3.49 -3.93
C ILE A 179 0.07 -4.26 -5.21
N ALA A 180 0.54 -5.49 -5.10
CA ALA A 180 0.77 -6.35 -6.27
C ALA A 180 -0.53 -6.54 -7.08
N ALA A 181 -1.64 -6.78 -6.40
CA ALA A 181 -2.96 -6.90 -7.04
C ALA A 181 -3.44 -5.57 -7.66
N GLN A 182 -3.12 -4.42 -7.04
CA GLN A 182 -3.41 -3.11 -7.60
C GLN A 182 -2.59 -2.86 -8.87
N ALA A 183 -1.29 -3.09 -8.82
CA ALA A 183 -0.39 -2.93 -9.96
C ALA A 183 -0.81 -3.82 -11.14
N LEU A 184 -1.10 -5.10 -10.86
CA LEU A 184 -1.64 -6.04 -11.86
C LEU A 184 -2.94 -5.53 -12.49
N GLY A 185 -3.89 -5.02 -11.68
CA GLY A 185 -5.13 -4.47 -12.20
C GLY A 185 -4.91 -3.28 -13.13
N ILE A 186 -4.04 -2.33 -12.74
CA ILE A 186 -3.69 -1.19 -13.59
C ILE A 186 -3.07 -1.65 -14.91
N ALA A 187 -2.14 -2.62 -14.88
CA ALA A 187 -1.51 -3.18 -16.07
C ALA A 187 -2.53 -3.85 -17.00
N GLU A 188 -3.40 -4.69 -16.45
CA GLU A 188 -4.46 -5.39 -17.20
C GLU A 188 -5.42 -4.40 -17.85
N GLY A 189 -5.87 -3.38 -17.09
CA GLY A 189 -6.76 -2.35 -17.61
C GLY A 189 -6.13 -1.50 -18.72
N ALA A 190 -4.85 -1.19 -18.61
CA ALA A 190 -4.12 -0.46 -19.65
C ALA A 190 -3.96 -1.31 -20.93
N LEU A 191 -3.65 -2.60 -20.77
CA LEU A 191 -3.54 -3.53 -21.88
C LEU A 191 -4.87 -3.69 -22.64
N GLU A 192 -5.99 -3.87 -21.92
CA GLU A 192 -7.31 -4.00 -22.55
C GLU A 192 -7.70 -2.77 -23.36
N ARG A 193 -7.55 -1.56 -22.77
CA ARG A 193 -7.80 -0.30 -23.48
C ARG A 193 -6.93 -0.15 -24.72
N THR A 194 -5.68 -0.59 -24.63
CA THR A 194 -4.75 -0.53 -25.75
C THR A 194 -5.17 -1.49 -26.86
N ILE A 195 -5.61 -2.71 -26.51
CA ILE A 195 -6.11 -3.69 -27.50
C ILE A 195 -7.35 -3.15 -28.25
N GLU A 196 -8.28 -2.51 -27.54
CA GLU A 196 -9.46 -1.90 -28.15
C GLU A 196 -9.05 -0.75 -29.08
N TYR A 197 -8.19 0.16 -28.61
CA TYR A 197 -7.74 1.30 -29.39
C TYR A 197 -7.01 0.91 -30.67
N VAL A 198 -6.08 -0.05 -30.63
CA VAL A 198 -5.30 -0.43 -31.83
C VAL A 198 -6.12 -1.15 -32.88
N LYS A 199 -7.28 -1.76 -32.51
CA LYS A 199 -8.23 -2.36 -33.45
C LYS A 199 -9.02 -1.30 -34.24
N GLU A 200 -9.31 -0.16 -33.61
CA GLU A 200 -10.15 0.90 -34.17
C GLU A 200 -9.32 1.97 -34.88
N ARG A 201 -8.21 2.38 -34.29
CA ARG A 201 -7.35 3.44 -34.82
C ARG A 201 -6.71 3.05 -36.12
N LYS A 202 -6.91 3.85 -37.17
CA LYS A 202 -6.34 3.60 -38.51
C LYS A 202 -5.26 4.63 -38.84
N GLN A 203 -4.15 4.17 -39.37
CA GLN A 203 -3.10 4.96 -40.01
C GLN A 203 -2.55 4.19 -41.21
N PHE A 204 -2.09 4.89 -42.24
CA PHE A 204 -1.60 4.29 -43.48
C PHE A 204 -2.61 3.31 -44.11
N GLY A 205 -3.91 3.69 -44.04
CA GLY A 205 -5.01 2.94 -44.66
C GLY A 205 -5.49 1.66 -43.93
N ARG A 206 -4.91 1.34 -42.75
CA ARG A 206 -5.27 0.12 -41.98
C ARG A 206 -5.27 0.36 -40.49
N ALA A 207 -5.89 -0.54 -39.72
CA ALA A 207 -5.85 -0.51 -38.25
C ALA A 207 -4.40 -0.65 -37.77
N ILE A 208 -4.01 0.12 -36.74
CA ILE A 208 -2.62 0.07 -36.23
C ILE A 208 -2.28 -1.26 -35.59
N GLY A 209 -3.27 -2.04 -35.13
CA GLY A 209 -3.11 -3.43 -34.67
C GLY A 209 -2.68 -4.42 -35.77
N GLN A 210 -2.73 -4.03 -37.05
CA GLN A 210 -2.25 -4.85 -38.17
C GLN A 210 -0.74 -4.68 -38.45
N PHE A 211 -0.07 -3.73 -37.77
CA PHE A 211 1.37 -3.59 -37.88
C PHE A 211 2.08 -4.61 -36.97
N GLN A 212 3.07 -5.33 -37.53
CA GLN A 212 3.77 -6.40 -36.83
C GLN A 212 4.40 -5.91 -35.51
N ASN A 213 5.01 -4.72 -35.48
CA ASN A 213 5.58 -4.18 -34.25
C ASN A 213 4.52 -3.94 -33.16
N THR A 214 3.32 -3.48 -33.51
CA THR A 214 2.21 -3.33 -32.57
C THR A 214 1.80 -4.71 -31.99
N GLN A 215 1.71 -5.72 -32.86
CA GLN A 215 1.37 -7.09 -32.45
C GLN A 215 2.39 -7.68 -31.48
N PHE A 216 3.70 -7.47 -31.74
CA PHE A 216 4.76 -7.93 -30.85
C PHE A 216 4.71 -7.25 -29.49
N GLN A 217 4.51 -5.93 -29.45
CA GLN A 217 4.36 -5.21 -28.19
C GLN A 217 3.16 -5.70 -27.38
N LEU A 218 2.02 -5.96 -28.02
CA LEU A 218 0.84 -6.48 -27.33
C LEU A 218 1.09 -7.91 -26.79
N ALA A 219 1.78 -8.76 -27.55
CA ALA A 219 2.14 -10.11 -27.11
C ALA A 219 3.07 -10.07 -25.87
N ASP A 220 4.07 -9.20 -25.88
CA ASP A 220 4.97 -9.01 -24.74
C ASP A 220 4.22 -8.49 -23.50
N MET A 221 3.37 -7.47 -23.68
CA MET A 221 2.56 -6.92 -22.60
C MET A 221 1.64 -7.99 -21.99
N ALA A 222 0.93 -8.76 -22.83
CA ALA A 222 0.03 -9.82 -22.38
C ALA A 222 0.77 -10.92 -21.61
N THR A 223 1.94 -11.35 -22.11
CA THR A 223 2.77 -12.37 -21.46
C THR A 223 3.22 -11.93 -20.07
N LYS A 224 3.68 -10.68 -19.93
CA LYS A 224 4.11 -10.12 -18.64
C LYS A 224 2.95 -9.95 -17.65
N VAL A 225 1.80 -9.50 -18.11
CA VAL A 225 0.58 -9.40 -17.29
C VAL A 225 0.17 -10.78 -16.77
N GLN A 226 0.20 -11.81 -17.60
CA GLN A 226 -0.10 -13.18 -17.17
C GLN A 226 0.91 -13.72 -16.16
N ALA A 227 2.20 -13.49 -16.36
CA ALA A 227 3.22 -13.86 -15.39
C ALA A 227 3.03 -13.16 -14.03
N ALA A 228 2.74 -11.84 -14.06
CA ALA A 228 2.42 -11.08 -12.84
C ALA A 228 1.17 -11.63 -12.13
N GLN A 229 0.13 -12.01 -12.89
CA GLN A 229 -1.09 -12.61 -12.34
C GLN A 229 -0.79 -13.90 -11.58
N MET A 230 0.01 -14.79 -12.15
CA MET A 230 0.38 -16.05 -11.49
C MET A 230 1.15 -15.80 -10.19
N MET A 231 2.08 -14.83 -10.18
CA MET A 231 2.82 -14.47 -8.96
C MET A 231 1.91 -13.86 -7.89
N VAL A 232 0.97 -12.99 -8.25
CA VAL A 232 0.00 -12.40 -7.31
C VAL A 232 -0.91 -13.47 -6.72
N TYR A 233 -1.39 -14.40 -7.52
CA TYR A 233 -2.23 -15.50 -7.04
C TYR A 233 -1.45 -16.46 -6.14
N ARG A 234 -0.22 -16.80 -6.51
CA ARG A 234 0.67 -17.60 -5.65
C ARG A 234 0.87 -16.95 -4.28
N ALA A 235 1.15 -15.64 -4.23
CA ALA A 235 1.30 -14.91 -2.99
C ALA A 235 0.00 -14.86 -2.16
N ALA A 236 -1.16 -14.72 -2.80
CA ALA A 236 -2.45 -14.78 -2.13
C ALA A 236 -2.75 -16.15 -1.52
N VAL A 237 -2.45 -17.22 -2.24
CA VAL A 237 -2.56 -18.61 -1.74
C VAL A 237 -1.58 -18.84 -0.58
N ALA A 238 -0.32 -18.37 -0.71
CA ALA A 238 0.66 -18.48 0.36
C ALA A 238 0.16 -17.80 1.65
N LYS A 239 -0.40 -16.58 1.57
CA LYS A 239 -1.01 -15.91 2.74
C LYS A 239 -2.14 -16.74 3.36
N ALA A 240 -2.93 -17.45 2.58
CA ALA A 240 -4.05 -18.24 3.08
C ALA A 240 -3.64 -19.59 3.69
N THR A 241 -2.49 -20.14 3.30
CA THR A 241 -2.09 -21.51 3.63
C THR A 241 -0.80 -21.62 4.42
N GLN A 242 0.02 -20.57 4.47
CA GLN A 242 1.34 -20.58 5.09
C GLN A 242 1.41 -19.58 6.26
N LYS A 243 2.25 -19.87 7.23
CA LYS A 243 2.51 -18.98 8.37
C LYS A 243 3.43 -17.81 7.99
N ASP A 244 4.38 -18.05 7.08
CA ASP A 244 5.32 -17.06 6.53
C ASP A 244 5.14 -17.03 5.00
N TYR A 245 4.81 -15.88 4.49
CA TYR A 245 4.53 -15.62 3.07
C TYR A 245 5.24 -14.35 2.56
N GLY A 246 6.14 -13.80 3.37
CA GLY A 246 6.83 -12.55 3.06
C GLY A 246 7.67 -12.63 1.78
N PHE A 247 8.25 -13.80 1.48
CA PHE A 247 9.02 -14.04 0.27
C PHE A 247 8.16 -13.95 -1.01
N GLU A 248 7.04 -14.67 -1.04
CA GLU A 248 6.09 -14.65 -2.16
C GLU A 248 5.46 -13.26 -2.34
N ALA A 249 5.11 -12.60 -1.23
CA ALA A 249 4.55 -11.26 -1.24
C ALA A 249 5.53 -10.24 -1.85
N ALA A 250 6.82 -10.31 -1.48
CA ALA A 250 7.86 -9.44 -2.01
C ALA A 250 8.10 -9.65 -3.51
N MET A 251 8.19 -10.91 -3.96
CA MET A 251 8.34 -11.22 -5.39
C MET A 251 7.16 -10.75 -6.21
N ALA A 252 5.94 -11.00 -5.74
CA ALA A 252 4.72 -10.58 -6.44
C ALA A 252 4.63 -9.06 -6.57
N LYS A 253 4.95 -8.32 -5.48
CA LYS A 253 4.93 -6.86 -5.47
C LYS A 253 5.98 -6.27 -6.39
N LEU A 254 7.20 -6.76 -6.33
CA LEU A 254 8.30 -6.31 -7.19
C LEU A 254 7.93 -6.46 -8.66
N TYR A 255 7.59 -7.67 -9.07
CA TYR A 255 7.34 -7.98 -10.48
C TYR A 255 6.09 -7.28 -11.01
N ALA A 256 4.97 -7.32 -10.27
CA ALA A 256 3.73 -6.69 -10.71
C ALA A 256 3.87 -5.16 -10.85
N ALA A 257 4.63 -4.49 -9.95
CA ALA A 257 4.85 -3.06 -10.03
C ALA A 257 5.69 -2.67 -11.25
N GLU A 258 6.77 -3.39 -11.54
CA GLU A 258 7.62 -3.17 -12.74
C GLU A 258 6.83 -3.43 -14.02
N VAL A 259 6.05 -4.51 -14.09
CA VAL A 259 5.16 -4.81 -15.22
C VAL A 259 4.11 -3.71 -15.41
N ALA A 260 3.52 -3.19 -14.33
CA ALA A 260 2.54 -2.11 -14.43
C ALA A 260 3.15 -0.84 -15.06
N MET A 261 4.36 -0.46 -14.64
CA MET A 261 5.06 0.68 -15.25
C MET A 261 5.39 0.44 -16.72
N GLU A 262 5.90 -0.73 -17.05
CA GLU A 262 6.24 -1.04 -18.45
C GLU A 262 4.99 -1.04 -19.34
N VAL A 263 3.94 -1.75 -18.94
CA VAL A 263 2.72 -1.91 -19.72
C VAL A 263 1.99 -0.57 -19.89
N THR A 264 1.87 0.23 -18.83
CA THR A 264 1.21 1.54 -18.93
C THR A 264 2.00 2.53 -19.78
N THR A 265 3.33 2.51 -19.71
CA THR A 265 4.20 3.33 -20.56
C THR A 265 4.05 2.94 -22.04
N LYS A 266 4.03 1.63 -22.34
CA LYS A 266 3.77 1.14 -23.71
C LYS A 266 2.35 1.47 -24.19
N ALA A 267 1.36 1.41 -23.31
CA ALA A 267 -0.01 1.79 -23.60
C ALA A 267 -0.08 3.27 -24.06
N VAL A 268 0.52 4.18 -23.32
CA VAL A 268 0.62 5.60 -23.73
C VAL A 268 1.29 5.73 -25.10
N GLN A 269 2.41 5.04 -25.32
CA GLN A 269 3.15 5.06 -26.57
C GLN A 269 2.31 4.55 -27.76
N LEU A 270 1.57 3.45 -27.60
CA LEU A 270 0.74 2.86 -28.65
C LEU A 270 -0.49 3.72 -28.99
N HIS A 271 -0.97 4.55 -28.05
CA HIS A 271 -2.01 5.54 -28.31
C HIS A 271 -1.48 6.79 -29.03
N GLY A 272 -0.14 6.98 -29.11
CA GLY A 272 0.47 8.16 -29.72
C GLY A 272 0.05 9.45 -29.00
N GLY A 273 -0.23 10.52 -29.76
CA GLY A 273 -0.67 11.81 -29.19
C GLY A 273 -1.93 11.69 -28.32
N TYR A 274 -2.84 10.82 -28.66
CA TYR A 274 -4.05 10.54 -27.86
C TYR A 274 -3.74 9.90 -26.49
N GLY A 275 -2.66 9.16 -26.37
CA GLY A 275 -2.22 8.60 -25.08
C GLY A 275 -1.67 9.65 -24.12
N TYR A 276 -1.36 10.87 -24.60
CA TYR A 276 -0.76 11.94 -23.80
C TYR A 276 -1.79 12.97 -23.30
N ILE A 277 -3.02 12.89 -23.75
CA ILE A 277 -4.12 13.78 -23.36
C ILE A 277 -5.06 13.08 -22.39
N ARG A 278 -5.77 13.88 -21.55
CA ARG A 278 -6.57 13.37 -20.42
C ARG A 278 -7.88 12.67 -20.81
N GLU A 279 -8.31 12.81 -22.04
CA GLU A 279 -9.51 12.17 -22.59
C GLU A 279 -9.34 10.64 -22.69
N TYR A 280 -8.09 10.17 -22.72
CA TYR A 280 -7.75 8.74 -22.69
C TYR A 280 -7.11 8.35 -21.36
N ASP A 281 -7.65 7.30 -20.74
CA ASP A 281 -7.28 6.87 -19.39
C ASP A 281 -5.83 6.38 -19.23
N VAL A 282 -5.14 6.02 -20.30
CA VAL A 282 -3.81 5.39 -20.25
C VAL A 282 -2.74 6.29 -19.62
N GLU A 283 -2.82 7.63 -19.81
CA GLU A 283 -1.91 8.57 -19.17
C GLU A 283 -2.09 8.57 -17.65
N ARG A 284 -3.34 8.50 -17.18
CA ARG A 284 -3.67 8.41 -15.75
C ARG A 284 -3.17 7.09 -15.17
N MET A 285 -3.37 5.99 -15.89
CA MET A 285 -2.90 4.67 -15.47
C MET A 285 -1.38 4.62 -15.33
N MET A 286 -0.63 5.27 -16.21
CA MET A 286 0.82 5.38 -16.10
C MET A 286 1.24 6.16 -14.86
N ARG A 287 0.58 7.29 -14.56
CA ARG A 287 0.85 8.07 -13.34
C ARG A 287 0.47 7.30 -12.07
N ASP A 288 -0.63 6.57 -12.11
CA ASP A 288 -1.11 5.75 -10.99
C ASP A 288 -0.22 4.52 -10.74
N ALA A 289 0.33 3.91 -11.80
CA ALA A 289 1.22 2.77 -11.70
C ALA A 289 2.52 3.09 -10.96
N LYS A 290 3.08 4.30 -11.13
CA LYS A 290 4.39 4.66 -10.56
C LYS A 290 4.49 4.49 -9.06
N ILE A 291 3.43 4.78 -8.32
CA ILE A 291 3.46 4.66 -6.87
C ILE A 291 3.61 3.21 -6.39
N THR A 292 3.20 2.24 -7.21
CA THR A 292 3.30 0.82 -6.86
C THR A 292 4.74 0.32 -6.72
N GLU A 293 5.71 1.00 -7.33
CA GLU A 293 7.14 0.74 -7.15
C GLU A 293 7.70 1.35 -5.86
N ILE A 294 6.98 2.27 -5.21
CA ILE A 294 7.49 3.13 -4.13
C ILE A 294 6.91 2.73 -2.77
N TYR A 295 5.59 2.79 -2.59
CA TYR A 295 4.98 2.58 -1.28
C TYR A 295 4.91 1.10 -0.86
N GLU A 296 4.67 0.88 0.44
CA GLU A 296 4.70 -0.43 1.09
C GLU A 296 6.03 -1.19 0.88
N GLY A 297 7.11 -0.41 0.84
CA GLY A 297 8.47 -0.85 0.53
C GLY A 297 8.79 -0.70 -0.94
N THR A 298 9.84 0.08 -1.25
CA THR A 298 10.27 0.31 -2.64
C THR A 298 10.67 -0.99 -3.34
N SER A 299 10.82 -0.97 -4.66
CA SER A 299 11.33 -2.12 -5.42
C SER A 299 12.67 -2.63 -4.89
N GLU A 300 13.53 -1.73 -4.38
CA GLU A 300 14.80 -2.08 -3.72
C GLU A 300 14.57 -2.81 -2.39
N VAL A 301 13.61 -2.38 -1.59
CA VAL A 301 13.23 -3.07 -0.34
C VAL A 301 12.71 -4.48 -0.64
N GLN A 302 11.91 -4.66 -1.70
CA GLN A 302 11.48 -6.00 -2.09
C GLN A 302 12.67 -6.89 -2.44
N ARG A 303 13.67 -6.37 -3.17
CA ARG A 303 14.91 -7.10 -3.48
C ARG A 303 15.69 -7.45 -2.21
N MET A 304 15.76 -6.56 -1.22
CA MET A 304 16.35 -6.86 0.09
C MET A 304 15.64 -8.01 0.80
N VAL A 305 14.30 -8.01 0.82
CA VAL A 305 13.51 -9.09 1.43
C VAL A 305 13.73 -10.42 0.71
N ILE A 306 13.72 -10.40 -0.62
CA ILE A 306 13.93 -11.58 -1.46
C ILE A 306 15.33 -12.14 -1.21
N SER A 307 16.36 -11.33 -1.32
CA SER A 307 17.76 -11.77 -1.16
C SER A 307 18.03 -12.31 0.25
N ALA A 308 17.49 -11.66 1.29
CA ALA A 308 17.61 -12.13 2.66
C ALA A 308 16.95 -13.51 2.89
N ASN A 309 15.92 -13.86 2.11
CA ASN A 309 15.30 -15.20 2.18
C ASN A 309 16.10 -16.24 1.37
N LEU A 310 16.70 -15.85 0.27
CA LEU A 310 17.54 -16.74 -0.56
C LEU A 310 18.86 -17.10 0.11
N LEU A 311 19.38 -16.23 0.98
CA LEU A 311 20.69 -16.36 1.64
C LEU A 311 20.59 -16.88 3.10
N LYS A 312 19.42 -17.33 3.55
CA LYS A 312 19.24 -18.03 4.82
C LYS A 312 19.72 -19.46 4.69
#